data_cf93ccd524104e331e4461050972fbf4
#
_entry.id   cf93ccd524104e331e4461050972fbf4
#
_cell.length_a   1.000
_cell.length_b   1.000
_cell.length_c   1.000
_cell.angle_alpha   90.00
_cell.angle_beta   90.00
_cell.angle_gamma   90.00
#
_symmetry.space_group_name_H-M   'P 1'
#
loop_
_entity.id
_entity.type
_entity.pdbx_description
1 polymer ?
#
loop_
_entity_poly.entity_id
_entity_poly.type
_entity_poly.pdbx_seq_one_letter_code
_entity_poly.pdbx_strand_id
1 'polypeptide(L)'
;MPQLTERSAWAYKFEWTDDHLTPEQAEPLKHSYDVLAEECLNRLNAISPPQRGTLPRTSNTNPTPVRTEGTDAENKEIYPVPQRDLYALLKEHHTSDAKLDELWQQVNTIPDWVDWEQIERGQDVFYRYGGPALTGLTFQSLLGGMGAARVVETLARTGGFNTKVARRRLFETTQHILQCTRSLEGIKPGGEGHASSVRVRLLHAAVRQRILKLAETKPSYFNVKEWGIPVNDLDQIATIGTFSSSLIWLSFPRQGIFLSHQEIEDYLALWRYIAYILGTPDTFFTTTPKAKAIMESLFYNEVHPSEMSRTMANNIIISLKETPPTFVSADMLTASARWLNGNDLSDALGLKQISLYYWALMAGQCLFFAVYCYMNRLVPAWDRDHVRRAKVVFWDVIVKAKWGLANEETTFDFKYVPEYDTLTELGKHEERKVTRSAIESRNLRTFAIFAGASLVVLAAGTYASVKVASRILGTLW
;
A
#
# COMPACT_ATOMS: atom_id res chain seq x y z
N MET A 1 18.61 -10.97 33.02
CA MET A 1 18.38 -10.59 31.63
C MET A 1 17.06 -11.23 31.23
N PRO A 2 16.09 -10.49 30.69
CA PRO A 2 14.86 -11.12 30.18
C PRO A 2 15.27 -12.16 29.12
N GLN A 3 14.68 -13.34 29.17
CA GLN A 3 14.87 -14.35 28.13
C GLN A 3 14.25 -13.79 26.84
N LEU A 4 15.10 -13.35 25.91
CA LEU A 4 14.69 -13.04 24.55
C LEU A 4 14.11 -14.32 23.94
N THR A 5 12.80 -14.35 23.68
CA THR A 5 12.15 -15.51 23.07
C THR A 5 12.09 -15.29 21.56
N GLU A 6 12.90 -16.05 20.81
CA GLU A 6 12.82 -16.09 19.35
C GLU A 6 11.40 -16.52 18.93
N ARG A 7 10.79 -15.78 18.03
CA ARG A 7 9.50 -16.08 17.39
C ARG A 7 9.64 -16.06 15.89
N SER A 8 8.72 -16.72 15.21
CA SER A 8 8.67 -16.66 13.77
C SER A 8 7.23 -16.57 13.26
N ALA A 9 7.03 -15.74 12.25
CA ALA A 9 5.78 -15.61 11.51
C ALA A 9 6.08 -15.69 10.00
N TRP A 10 5.48 -16.61 9.27
CA TRP A 10 5.56 -16.68 7.81
C TRP A 10 7.01 -16.57 7.27
N ALA A 11 7.94 -17.36 7.81
CA ALA A 11 9.37 -17.36 7.47
C ALA A 11 10.12 -16.05 7.84
N TYR A 12 9.56 -15.18 8.64
CA TYR A 12 10.24 -14.05 9.26
C TYR A 12 10.51 -14.36 10.74
N LYS A 13 11.80 -14.27 11.16
CA LYS A 13 12.22 -14.53 12.53
C LYS A 13 12.55 -13.23 13.23
N PHE A 14 12.18 -13.11 14.50
CA PHE A 14 12.42 -11.94 15.32
C PHE A 14 12.48 -12.31 16.80
N GLU A 15 12.99 -11.38 17.61
CA GLU A 15 13.07 -11.52 19.06
C GLU A 15 11.95 -10.70 19.70
N TRP A 16 11.15 -11.34 20.55
CA TRP A 16 10.09 -10.67 21.29
C TRP A 16 10.66 -9.82 22.42
N THR A 17 10.34 -8.55 22.46
CA THR A 17 10.77 -7.54 23.46
C THR A 17 9.58 -6.92 24.17
N ASP A 18 9.82 -6.06 25.15
CA ASP A 18 8.77 -5.32 25.88
C ASP A 18 8.06 -4.27 25.02
N ASP A 19 8.63 -3.88 23.87
CA ASP A 19 7.98 -2.99 22.90
C ASP A 19 6.91 -3.68 22.05
N HIS A 20 6.85 -5.02 22.08
CA HIS A 20 5.86 -5.78 21.34
C HIS A 20 4.46 -5.68 21.95
N LEU A 21 3.46 -5.63 21.13
CA LEU A 21 2.05 -5.58 21.50
C LEU A 21 1.50 -6.98 21.70
N THR A 22 1.11 -7.33 22.94
CA THR A 22 0.46 -8.61 23.21
C THR A 22 -0.98 -8.62 22.70
N PRO A 23 -1.61 -9.81 22.49
CA PRO A 23 -3.03 -9.88 22.14
C PRO A 23 -3.94 -9.15 23.11
N GLU A 24 -3.67 -9.21 24.40
CA GLU A 24 -4.44 -8.54 25.46
C GLU A 24 -4.35 -7.01 25.38
N GLN A 25 -3.17 -6.49 24.99
CA GLN A 25 -2.95 -5.05 24.76
C GLN A 25 -3.57 -4.59 23.44
N ALA A 26 -3.64 -5.46 22.43
CA ALA A 26 -4.24 -5.20 21.13
C ALA A 26 -5.79 -5.21 21.18
N GLU A 27 -6.38 -5.98 22.08
CA GLU A 27 -7.84 -6.17 22.13
C GLU A 27 -8.63 -4.86 22.30
N PRO A 28 -8.27 -3.93 23.20
CA PRO A 28 -8.96 -2.64 23.29
C PRO A 28 -8.91 -1.81 22.01
N LEU A 29 -7.81 -1.92 21.24
CA LEU A 29 -7.62 -1.18 19.98
C LEU A 29 -8.57 -1.68 18.86
N LYS A 30 -9.07 -2.91 18.94
CA LYS A 30 -10.09 -3.44 18.02
C LYS A 30 -11.47 -2.80 18.25
N HIS A 31 -11.66 -2.15 19.39
CA HIS A 31 -12.92 -1.54 19.81
C HIS A 31 -12.83 -0.02 19.98
N SER A 32 -11.65 0.58 19.78
CA SER A 32 -11.44 2.02 19.71
C SER A 32 -11.31 2.50 18.26
N TYR A 33 -11.66 3.76 18.02
CA TYR A 33 -11.63 4.36 16.71
C TYR A 33 -11.71 5.89 16.80
N ASP A 34 -11.47 6.58 15.70
CA ASP A 34 -11.55 8.03 15.57
C ASP A 34 -13.00 8.54 15.70
N VAL A 35 -13.43 8.79 16.93
CA VAL A 35 -14.78 9.30 17.26
C VAL A 35 -14.96 10.72 16.74
N LEU A 36 -13.92 11.56 16.78
CA LEU A 36 -14.01 12.95 16.33
C LEU A 36 -14.33 13.05 14.85
N ALA A 37 -13.66 12.25 14.01
CA ALA A 37 -13.98 12.23 12.59
C ALA A 37 -15.41 11.75 12.31
N GLU A 38 -15.93 10.81 13.11
CA GLU A 38 -17.30 10.33 12.96
C GLU A 38 -18.33 11.40 13.35
N GLU A 39 -18.12 12.11 14.45
CA GLU A 39 -18.95 13.24 14.86
C GLU A 39 -18.94 14.36 13.82
N CYS A 40 -17.76 14.71 13.27
CA CYS A 40 -17.61 15.71 12.23
C CYS A 40 -18.29 15.28 10.93
N LEU A 41 -18.17 14.03 10.53
CA LEU A 41 -18.86 13.49 9.36
C LEU A 41 -20.38 13.65 9.47
N ASN A 42 -20.95 13.38 10.65
CA ASN A 42 -22.40 13.56 10.86
C ASN A 42 -22.83 15.02 10.66
N ARG A 43 -22.03 15.98 11.14
CA ARG A 43 -22.29 17.41 10.98
C ARG A 43 -22.15 17.83 9.50
N LEU A 44 -21.10 17.39 8.83
CA LEU A 44 -20.90 17.65 7.40
C LEU A 44 -22.02 17.03 6.55
N ASN A 45 -22.55 15.87 6.95
CA ASN A 45 -23.69 15.24 6.30
C ASN A 45 -25.00 16.01 6.53
N ALA A 46 -25.15 16.70 7.65
CA ALA A 46 -26.30 17.57 7.89
C ALA A 46 -26.23 18.84 7.05
N ILE A 47 -25.04 19.44 6.87
CA ILE A 47 -24.81 20.61 6.04
C ILE A 47 -24.98 20.29 4.55
N SER A 48 -24.36 19.21 4.09
CA SER A 48 -24.37 18.75 2.70
C SER A 48 -24.64 17.25 2.66
N PRO A 49 -25.90 16.82 2.58
CA PRO A 49 -26.23 15.38 2.54
C PRO A 49 -25.58 14.67 1.36
N PRO A 50 -25.08 13.44 1.53
CA PRO A 50 -24.56 12.65 0.43
C PRO A 50 -25.69 12.43 -0.60
N GLN A 51 -25.42 12.77 -1.86
CA GLN A 51 -26.38 12.51 -2.93
C GLN A 51 -26.50 11.01 -3.11
N ARG A 52 -27.69 10.46 -2.89
CA ARG A 52 -28.00 9.08 -3.26
C ARG A 52 -27.99 9.01 -4.78
N GLY A 53 -26.96 8.43 -5.34
CA GLY A 53 -26.92 8.13 -6.77
C GLY A 53 -28.05 7.17 -7.09
N THR A 54 -29.10 7.65 -7.75
CA THR A 54 -29.99 6.79 -8.52
C THR A 54 -29.23 6.33 -9.75
N LEU A 55 -28.28 5.42 -9.58
CA LEU A 55 -27.75 4.69 -10.72
C LEU A 55 -28.84 3.70 -11.16
N PRO A 56 -29.23 3.75 -12.45
CA PRO A 56 -30.11 2.72 -13.00
C PRO A 56 -29.43 1.37 -12.78
N ARG A 57 -30.18 0.40 -12.36
CA ARG A 57 -29.80 -1.01 -12.21
C ARG A 57 -29.52 -1.60 -13.58
N THR A 58 -28.40 -1.23 -14.22
CA THR A 58 -27.96 -1.85 -15.47
C THR A 58 -26.45 -2.14 -15.36
N SER A 59 -26.18 -3.45 -15.30
CA SER A 59 -25.00 -4.13 -15.82
C SER A 59 -23.71 -3.32 -16.03
N ASN A 60 -22.71 -3.61 -15.19
CA ASN A 60 -21.33 -3.87 -15.56
C ASN A 60 -20.70 -3.09 -16.75
N THR A 61 -20.86 -1.77 -16.86
CA THR A 61 -20.08 -1.01 -17.83
C THR A 61 -19.59 0.31 -17.21
N ASN A 62 -18.28 0.59 -17.39
CA ASN A 62 -17.74 1.92 -17.17
C ASN A 62 -18.60 2.94 -17.90
N PRO A 63 -18.83 4.15 -17.37
CA PRO A 63 -19.43 5.21 -18.14
C PRO A 63 -18.40 5.74 -19.17
N THR A 64 -18.37 5.09 -20.31
CA THR A 64 -17.92 5.72 -21.55
C THR A 64 -19.14 6.48 -22.08
N PRO A 65 -19.03 7.74 -22.53
CA PRO A 65 -20.15 8.43 -23.14
C PRO A 65 -20.55 7.68 -24.40
N VAL A 66 -21.68 6.99 -24.36
CA VAL A 66 -22.30 6.38 -25.54
C VAL A 66 -23.04 7.49 -26.28
N ARG A 67 -22.51 7.91 -27.42
CA ARG A 67 -23.29 8.60 -28.42
C ARG A 67 -24.34 7.60 -28.94
N THR A 68 -25.58 7.80 -28.53
CA THR A 68 -26.71 7.18 -29.22
C THR A 68 -27.16 8.13 -30.35
N GLU A 69 -26.91 7.71 -31.59
CA GLU A 69 -27.61 8.26 -32.73
C GLU A 69 -29.04 7.70 -32.72
N GLY A 70 -30.04 8.56 -32.63
CA GLY A 70 -31.43 8.19 -32.85
C GLY A 70 -32.45 9.06 -32.13
N THR A 71 -33.02 10.02 -32.87
CA THR A 71 -34.37 10.64 -32.77
C THR A 71 -34.76 11.34 -31.46
N ASP A 72 -34.89 12.65 -31.59
CA ASP A 72 -35.72 13.61 -30.90
C ASP A 72 -36.40 13.22 -29.58
N ALA A 73 -35.63 13.33 -28.47
CA ALA A 73 -36.15 13.62 -27.14
C ALA A 73 -35.01 14.17 -26.29
N GLU A 74 -35.09 15.43 -25.92
CA GLU A 74 -34.33 16.19 -24.94
C GLU A 74 -32.90 15.66 -24.59
N ASN A 75 -31.92 16.30 -25.21
CA ASN A 75 -30.50 16.20 -24.86
C ASN A 75 -30.28 16.69 -23.40
N LYS A 76 -30.57 15.87 -22.40
CA LYS A 76 -30.06 16.07 -21.06
C LYS A 76 -28.61 15.60 -21.08
N GLU A 77 -27.69 16.52 -21.31
CA GLU A 77 -26.29 16.31 -20.97
C GLU A 77 -26.23 15.87 -19.51
N ILE A 78 -25.87 14.60 -19.27
CA ILE A 78 -25.59 14.09 -17.91
C ILE A 78 -24.25 14.68 -17.52
N TYR A 79 -24.27 15.86 -16.93
CA TYR A 79 -23.09 16.42 -16.28
C TYR A 79 -22.69 15.48 -15.14
N PRO A 80 -21.40 15.12 -15.01
CA PRO A 80 -20.96 14.38 -13.83
C PRO A 80 -21.33 15.21 -12.60
N VAL A 81 -22.06 14.59 -11.67
CA VAL A 81 -22.39 15.22 -10.39
C VAL A 81 -21.07 15.65 -9.74
N PRO A 82 -20.92 16.92 -9.33
CA PRO A 82 -19.70 17.37 -8.67
C PRO A 82 -19.38 16.45 -7.50
N GLN A 83 -18.15 15.93 -7.45
CA GLN A 83 -17.70 15.11 -6.34
C GLN A 83 -17.75 15.94 -5.06
N ARG A 84 -18.39 15.42 -4.02
CA ARG A 84 -18.49 16.10 -2.73
C ARG A 84 -17.14 16.06 -2.03
N ASP A 85 -16.51 17.20 -1.84
CA ASP A 85 -15.22 17.32 -1.15
C ASP A 85 -15.43 17.62 0.33
N LEU A 86 -15.24 16.61 1.19
CA LEU A 86 -15.40 16.74 2.65
C LEU A 86 -14.35 17.64 3.29
N TYR A 87 -13.13 17.71 2.74
CA TYR A 87 -12.12 18.65 3.23
C TYR A 87 -12.50 20.10 2.94
N ALA A 88 -13.01 20.37 1.74
CA ALA A 88 -13.48 21.71 1.39
C ALA A 88 -14.67 22.14 2.28
N LEU A 89 -15.63 21.24 2.53
CA LEU A 89 -16.75 21.48 3.44
C LEU A 89 -16.28 21.71 4.89
N LEU A 90 -15.33 20.92 5.39
CA LEU A 90 -14.75 21.14 6.72
C LEU A 90 -14.08 22.51 6.81
N LYS A 91 -13.28 22.88 5.80
CA LYS A 91 -12.60 24.18 5.71
C LYS A 91 -13.57 25.35 5.67
N GLU A 92 -14.71 25.22 5.00
CA GLU A 92 -15.72 26.27 4.88
C GLU A 92 -16.52 26.45 6.16
N HIS A 93 -16.84 25.35 6.86
CA HIS A 93 -17.84 25.34 7.93
C HIS A 93 -17.25 25.16 9.33
N HIS A 94 -15.92 24.97 9.52
CA HIS A 94 -15.36 24.68 10.85
C HIS A 94 -15.70 25.75 11.89
N THR A 95 -15.71 27.03 11.52
CA THR A 95 -16.02 28.12 12.46
C THR A 95 -17.47 28.17 12.92
N SER A 96 -18.37 27.43 12.28
CA SER A 96 -19.81 27.41 12.58
C SER A 96 -20.20 26.29 13.58
N ASP A 97 -19.33 25.36 13.87
CA ASP A 97 -19.59 24.20 14.75
C ASP A 97 -18.34 23.84 15.54
N ALA A 98 -18.47 23.74 16.86
CA ALA A 98 -17.34 23.49 17.77
C ALA A 98 -16.60 22.17 17.51
N LYS A 99 -17.30 21.12 17.02
CA LYS A 99 -16.66 19.84 16.71
C LYS A 99 -15.92 19.87 15.37
N LEU A 100 -16.48 20.58 14.39
CA LEU A 100 -15.77 20.82 13.14
C LEU A 100 -14.52 21.68 13.38
N ASP A 101 -14.58 22.67 14.27
CA ASP A 101 -13.43 23.49 14.64
C ASP A 101 -12.38 22.66 15.43
N GLU A 102 -12.81 21.79 16.34
CA GLU A 102 -11.91 20.87 17.05
C GLU A 102 -11.09 20.02 16.08
N LEU A 103 -11.74 19.40 15.08
CA LEU A 103 -11.05 18.61 14.05
C LEU A 103 -10.14 19.51 13.20
N TRP A 104 -10.63 20.69 12.78
CA TRP A 104 -9.86 21.63 11.99
C TRP A 104 -8.59 22.08 12.72
N GLN A 105 -8.69 22.46 13.98
CA GLN A 105 -7.55 22.83 14.81
C GLN A 105 -6.58 21.65 14.98
N GLN A 106 -7.09 20.45 15.25
CA GLN A 106 -6.25 19.26 15.40
C GLN A 106 -5.40 19.02 14.16
N VAL A 107 -6.00 18.96 12.97
CA VAL A 107 -5.26 18.63 11.74
C VAL A 107 -4.34 19.76 11.25
N ASN A 108 -4.58 21.01 11.67
CA ASN A 108 -3.74 22.15 11.32
C ASN A 108 -2.70 22.50 12.41
N THR A 109 -2.76 21.86 13.58
CA THR A 109 -1.74 22.01 14.62
C THR A 109 -0.55 21.10 14.29
N ILE A 110 0.63 21.69 14.24
CA ILE A 110 1.88 20.96 14.03
C ILE A 110 2.36 20.44 15.39
N PRO A 111 2.46 19.13 15.61
CA PRO A 111 3.01 18.59 16.87
C PRO A 111 4.47 19.01 17.08
N ASP A 112 4.86 19.23 18.34
CA ASP A 112 6.21 19.67 18.71
C ASP A 112 7.34 18.73 18.27
N TRP A 113 7.02 17.45 18.04
CA TRP A 113 7.98 16.45 17.56
C TRP A 113 8.24 16.47 16.07
N VAL A 114 7.53 17.31 15.28
CA VAL A 114 7.68 17.38 13.82
C VAL A 114 8.91 18.19 13.46
N ASP A 115 9.87 17.53 12.81
CA ASP A 115 11.00 18.15 12.15
C ASP A 115 10.79 18.09 10.62
N TRP A 116 10.58 19.26 10.02
CA TRP A 116 10.29 19.36 8.58
C TRP A 116 11.44 18.90 7.69
N GLU A 117 12.69 19.10 8.12
CA GLU A 117 13.86 18.60 7.37
C GLU A 117 13.92 17.07 7.41
N GLN A 118 13.56 16.48 8.56
CA GLN A 118 13.44 15.04 8.70
C GLN A 118 12.30 14.48 7.83
N ILE A 119 11.14 15.12 7.81
CA ILE A 119 10.01 14.75 6.96
C ILE A 119 10.41 14.80 5.47
N GLU A 120 11.10 15.86 5.02
CA GLU A 120 11.56 15.99 3.63
C GLU A 120 12.54 14.89 3.24
N ARG A 121 13.50 14.56 4.11
CA ARG A 121 14.40 13.43 3.89
C ARG A 121 13.63 12.10 3.83
N GLY A 122 12.60 11.92 4.67
CA GLY A 122 11.70 10.76 4.63
C GLY A 122 10.93 10.64 3.31
N GLN A 123 10.47 11.77 2.75
CA GLN A 123 9.86 11.80 1.41
C GLN A 123 10.86 11.33 0.34
N ASP A 124 12.11 11.78 0.41
CA ASP A 124 13.14 11.40 -0.55
C ASP A 124 13.49 9.91 -0.50
N VAL A 125 13.42 9.26 0.67
CA VAL A 125 13.61 7.81 0.82
C VAL A 125 12.63 7.04 -0.06
N PHE A 126 11.35 7.44 -0.10
CA PHE A 126 10.35 6.77 -0.94
C PHE A 126 10.76 6.77 -2.43
N TYR A 127 11.25 7.90 -2.94
CA TYR A 127 11.62 8.00 -4.36
C TYR A 127 13.00 7.43 -4.67
N ARG A 128 13.93 7.51 -3.72
CA ARG A 128 15.27 6.88 -3.84
C ARG A 128 15.17 5.40 -4.12
N TYR A 129 14.20 4.74 -3.49
CA TYR A 129 13.93 3.31 -3.66
C TYR A 129 12.59 3.04 -4.37
N GLY A 130 12.15 3.93 -5.24
CA GLY A 130 10.79 3.96 -5.77
C GLY A 130 10.31 2.66 -6.43
N GLY A 131 11.14 2.01 -7.23
CA GLY A 131 10.81 0.71 -7.84
C GLY A 131 10.57 -0.39 -6.79
N PRO A 132 11.54 -0.65 -5.89
CA PRO A 132 11.36 -1.53 -4.74
C PRO A 132 10.19 -1.16 -3.83
N ALA A 133 9.97 0.14 -3.58
CA ALA A 133 8.88 0.62 -2.74
C ALA A 133 7.51 0.27 -3.33
N LEU A 134 7.26 0.62 -4.61
CA LEU A 134 6.00 0.29 -5.28
C LEU A 134 5.77 -1.21 -5.40
N THR A 135 6.82 -1.99 -5.66
CA THR A 135 6.75 -3.46 -5.67
C THR A 135 6.38 -3.99 -4.30
N GLY A 136 7.01 -3.47 -3.23
CA GLY A 136 6.73 -3.83 -1.85
C GLY A 136 5.31 -3.48 -1.43
N LEU A 137 4.86 -2.26 -1.71
CA LEU A 137 3.50 -1.81 -1.41
C LEU A 137 2.44 -2.68 -2.09
N THR A 138 2.67 -3.06 -3.36
CA THR A 138 1.71 -3.86 -4.11
C THR A 138 1.65 -5.31 -3.63
N PHE A 139 2.80 -5.96 -3.48
CA PHE A 139 2.83 -7.42 -3.30
C PHE A 139 3.02 -7.85 -1.85
N GLN A 140 3.78 -7.11 -1.04
CA GLN A 140 3.95 -7.44 0.37
C GLN A 140 2.90 -6.73 1.22
N SER A 141 2.80 -5.39 1.14
CA SER A 141 1.90 -4.62 2.00
C SER A 141 0.43 -4.87 1.66
N LEU A 142 0.04 -4.74 0.40
CA LEU A 142 -1.36 -4.92 0.03
C LEU A 142 -1.73 -6.39 -0.15
N LEU A 143 -1.07 -7.12 -1.07
CA LEU A 143 -1.46 -8.51 -1.35
C LEU A 143 -1.16 -9.42 -0.16
N GLY A 144 0.03 -9.33 0.45
CA GLY A 144 0.37 -10.05 1.68
C GLY A 144 -0.50 -9.63 2.86
N GLY A 145 -0.83 -8.34 2.95
CA GLY A 145 -1.75 -7.78 3.95
C GLY A 145 -3.17 -8.34 3.88
N MET A 146 -3.59 -8.91 2.72
CA MET A 146 -4.84 -9.68 2.66
C MET A 146 -4.83 -10.92 3.56
N GLY A 147 -3.68 -11.29 4.12
CA GLY A 147 -3.59 -12.31 5.17
C GLY A 147 -4.24 -11.90 6.49
N ALA A 148 -4.45 -10.61 6.75
CA ALA A 148 -5.14 -10.11 7.93
C ALA A 148 -6.67 -10.27 7.76
N ALA A 149 -7.21 -11.45 8.07
CA ALA A 149 -8.59 -11.83 7.79
C ALA A 149 -9.61 -10.81 8.32
N ARG A 150 -9.39 -10.28 9.50
CA ARG A 150 -10.28 -9.31 10.15
C ARG A 150 -10.38 -8.00 9.35
N VAL A 151 -9.25 -7.48 8.87
CA VAL A 151 -9.20 -6.28 8.00
C VAL A 151 -9.88 -6.57 6.66
N VAL A 152 -9.67 -7.77 6.12
CA VAL A 152 -10.26 -8.22 4.85
C VAL A 152 -11.79 -8.24 4.89
N GLU A 153 -12.39 -8.58 6.04
CA GLU A 153 -13.84 -8.53 6.20
C GLU A 153 -14.43 -7.12 5.98
N THR A 154 -13.71 -6.09 6.44
CA THR A 154 -14.08 -4.70 6.14
C THR A 154 -13.90 -4.38 4.65
N LEU A 155 -12.73 -4.73 4.08
CA LEU A 155 -12.39 -4.42 2.69
C LEU A 155 -13.34 -5.10 1.68
N ALA A 156 -13.73 -6.36 1.94
CA ALA A 156 -14.62 -7.12 1.08
C ALA A 156 -16.00 -6.46 0.91
N ARG A 157 -16.45 -5.71 1.93
CA ARG A 157 -17.74 -5.02 1.92
C ARG A 157 -17.70 -3.67 1.19
N THR A 158 -16.53 -3.09 1.00
CA THR A 158 -16.40 -1.84 0.24
C THR A 158 -16.54 -2.02 -1.28
N GLY A 159 -16.49 -3.27 -1.79
CA GLY A 159 -16.49 -3.56 -3.22
C GLY A 159 -15.23 -3.10 -3.98
N GLY A 160 -14.33 -2.38 -3.31
CA GLY A 160 -13.14 -1.76 -3.93
C GLY A 160 -12.07 -2.75 -4.42
N PHE A 161 -12.20 -4.05 -4.10
CA PHE A 161 -11.33 -5.13 -4.59
C PHE A 161 -12.03 -6.11 -5.54
N ASN A 162 -13.18 -5.72 -6.11
CA ASN A 162 -13.69 -6.36 -7.31
C ASN A 162 -12.70 -6.14 -8.46
N THR A 163 -12.48 -7.16 -9.29
CA THR A 163 -11.47 -7.15 -10.36
C THR A 163 -11.61 -6.01 -11.37
N LYS A 164 -12.81 -5.44 -11.53
CA LYS A 164 -13.06 -4.30 -12.42
C LYS A 164 -12.59 -2.95 -11.86
N VAL A 165 -12.54 -2.81 -10.53
CA VAL A 165 -12.24 -1.52 -9.87
C VAL A 165 -10.94 -1.55 -9.06
N ALA A 166 -10.45 -2.72 -8.67
CA ALA A 166 -9.29 -2.85 -7.79
C ALA A 166 -8.06 -2.09 -8.31
N ARG A 167 -7.78 -2.17 -9.62
CA ARG A 167 -6.67 -1.45 -10.24
C ARG A 167 -6.80 0.07 -10.09
N ARG A 168 -7.99 0.65 -10.29
CA ARG A 168 -8.22 2.09 -10.11
C ARG A 168 -8.00 2.49 -8.65
N ARG A 169 -8.50 1.68 -7.71
CA ARG A 169 -8.29 1.90 -6.27
C ARG A 169 -6.81 1.89 -5.88
N LEU A 170 -6.01 1.03 -6.49
CA LEU A 170 -4.55 1.02 -6.32
C LEU A 170 -3.93 2.35 -6.77
N PHE A 171 -4.34 2.88 -7.92
CA PHE A 171 -3.87 4.18 -8.39
C PHE A 171 -4.33 5.33 -7.49
N GLU A 172 -5.56 5.31 -6.99
CA GLU A 172 -6.07 6.30 -6.04
C GLU A 172 -5.29 6.29 -4.72
N THR A 173 -4.98 5.11 -4.18
CA THR A 173 -4.10 4.98 -3.01
C THR A 173 -2.69 5.49 -3.30
N THR A 174 -2.14 5.16 -4.48
CA THR A 174 -0.82 5.65 -4.88
C THR A 174 -0.83 7.16 -5.08
N GLN A 175 -1.91 7.77 -5.62
CA GLN A 175 -2.06 9.23 -5.67
C GLN A 175 -1.94 9.85 -4.28
N HIS A 176 -2.63 9.29 -3.27
CA HIS A 176 -2.51 9.76 -1.89
C HIS A 176 -1.06 9.71 -1.39
N ILE A 177 -0.36 8.58 -1.60
CA ILE A 177 1.05 8.45 -1.24
C ILE A 177 1.89 9.54 -1.92
N LEU A 178 1.70 9.76 -3.23
CA LEU A 178 2.45 10.75 -3.99
C LEU A 178 2.15 12.18 -3.54
N GLN A 179 0.91 12.50 -3.19
CA GLN A 179 0.52 13.79 -2.63
C GLN A 179 1.19 14.04 -1.27
N CYS A 180 1.34 13.00 -0.43
CA CYS A 180 2.03 13.10 0.86
C CYS A 180 3.56 13.15 0.72
N THR A 181 4.13 12.59 -0.35
CA THR A 181 5.60 12.38 -0.45
C THR A 181 6.28 13.27 -1.48
N ARG A 182 5.56 13.84 -2.46
CA ARG A 182 6.15 14.54 -3.61
C ARG A 182 6.87 15.84 -3.23
N SER A 183 6.34 16.57 -2.26
CA SER A 183 6.93 17.82 -1.79
C SER A 183 6.61 18.08 -0.32
N LEU A 184 7.49 18.81 0.34
CA LEU A 184 7.28 19.23 1.73
C LEU A 184 6.02 20.10 1.86
N GLU A 185 5.79 21.02 0.93
CA GLU A 185 4.59 21.87 0.93
C GLU A 185 3.30 21.05 0.75
N GLY A 186 3.36 19.91 0.06
CA GLY A 186 2.21 19.02 -0.11
C GLY A 186 1.70 18.41 1.19
N ILE A 187 2.59 18.15 2.16
CA ILE A 187 2.21 17.51 3.43
C ILE A 187 1.99 18.51 4.58
N LYS A 188 2.43 19.75 4.45
CA LYS A 188 2.15 20.81 5.42
C LYS A 188 0.66 21.15 5.45
N PRO A 189 0.13 21.73 6.56
CA PRO A 189 -1.26 22.16 6.66
C PRO A 189 -1.74 22.95 5.43
N GLY A 190 -2.85 22.53 4.84
CA GLY A 190 -3.40 23.11 3.61
C GLY A 190 -2.85 22.57 2.29
N GLY A 191 -1.75 21.78 2.31
CA GLY A 191 -1.19 21.13 1.12
C GLY A 191 -2.03 19.98 0.61
N GLU A 192 -1.72 19.50 -0.60
CA GLU A 192 -2.50 18.44 -1.28
C GLU A 192 -2.49 17.09 -0.52
N GLY A 193 -1.36 16.67 0.05
CA GLY A 193 -1.25 15.46 0.85
C GLY A 193 -1.93 15.58 2.21
N HIS A 194 -1.85 16.76 2.85
CA HIS A 194 -2.60 17.06 4.06
C HIS A 194 -4.11 16.97 3.80
N ALA A 195 -4.62 17.67 2.79
CA ALA A 195 -6.04 17.64 2.43
C ALA A 195 -6.51 16.22 2.06
N SER A 196 -5.68 15.48 1.32
CA SER A 196 -5.91 14.09 0.97
C SER A 196 -6.02 13.19 2.21
N SER A 197 -5.13 13.36 3.20
CA SER A 197 -5.17 12.61 4.46
C SER A 197 -6.45 12.89 5.26
N VAL A 198 -6.89 14.15 5.35
CA VAL A 198 -8.16 14.50 6.01
C VAL A 198 -9.36 13.89 5.28
N ARG A 199 -9.37 13.89 3.93
CA ARG A 199 -10.42 13.21 3.15
C ARG A 199 -10.48 11.72 3.44
N VAL A 200 -9.32 11.05 3.49
CA VAL A 200 -9.22 9.61 3.81
C VAL A 200 -9.70 9.35 5.24
N ARG A 201 -9.35 10.19 6.22
CA ARG A 201 -9.83 10.11 7.59
C ARG A 201 -11.37 10.13 7.67
N LEU A 202 -12.01 11.07 6.98
CA LEU A 202 -13.47 11.18 6.91
C LEU A 202 -14.11 10.03 6.11
N LEU A 203 -13.44 9.52 5.06
CA LEU A 203 -13.88 8.33 4.33
C LEU A 203 -13.88 7.10 5.25
N HIS A 204 -12.85 6.91 6.08
CA HIS A 204 -12.78 5.81 7.05
C HIS A 204 -13.97 5.86 8.03
N ALA A 205 -14.32 7.04 8.55
CA ALA A 205 -15.51 7.23 9.37
C ALA A 205 -16.81 6.85 8.63
N ALA A 206 -16.93 7.23 7.36
CA ALA A 206 -18.11 6.91 6.55
C ALA A 206 -18.26 5.40 6.28
N VAL A 207 -17.16 4.72 5.97
CA VAL A 207 -17.15 3.25 5.79
C VAL A 207 -17.57 2.56 7.09
N ARG A 208 -16.98 2.95 8.21
CA ARG A 208 -17.31 2.41 9.53
C ARG A 208 -18.79 2.55 9.86
N GLN A 209 -19.32 3.77 9.82
CA GLN A 209 -20.73 4.04 10.12
C GLN A 209 -21.67 3.21 9.22
N ARG A 210 -21.34 3.12 7.94
CA ARG A 210 -22.19 2.41 7.01
C ARG A 210 -22.21 0.91 7.24
N ILE A 211 -21.06 0.29 7.50
CA ILE A 211 -20.99 -1.14 7.83
C ILE A 211 -21.74 -1.44 9.12
N LEU A 212 -21.54 -0.63 10.17
CA LEU A 212 -22.23 -0.80 11.45
C LEU A 212 -23.75 -0.67 11.29
N LYS A 213 -24.23 0.35 10.56
CA LYS A 213 -25.65 0.53 10.28
C LYS A 213 -26.28 -0.63 9.49
N LEU A 214 -25.53 -1.23 8.57
CA LEU A 214 -26.00 -2.44 7.85
C LEU A 214 -26.02 -3.64 8.78
N ALA A 215 -25.05 -3.78 9.69
CA ALA A 215 -24.98 -4.85 10.66
C ALA A 215 -26.12 -4.77 11.72
N GLU A 216 -26.61 -3.58 12.08
CA GLU A 216 -27.78 -3.41 12.95
C GLU A 216 -29.03 -4.05 12.34
N THR A 217 -29.24 -3.89 11.04
CA THR A 217 -30.39 -4.46 10.33
C THR A 217 -30.20 -5.92 9.94
N LYS A 218 -28.95 -6.34 9.73
CA LYS A 218 -28.55 -7.68 9.34
C LYS A 218 -27.29 -8.12 10.11
N PRO A 219 -27.43 -8.67 11.33
CA PRO A 219 -26.27 -9.02 12.18
C PRO A 219 -25.26 -9.99 11.53
N SER A 220 -25.71 -10.83 10.58
CA SER A 220 -24.83 -11.71 9.82
C SER A 220 -23.95 -10.98 8.79
N TYR A 221 -24.20 -9.71 8.51
CA TYR A 221 -23.43 -8.94 7.54
C TYR A 221 -22.03 -8.61 8.04
N PHE A 222 -21.88 -8.23 9.32
CA PHE A 222 -20.59 -7.95 9.92
C PHE A 222 -20.62 -8.33 11.41
N ASN A 223 -19.71 -9.23 11.82
CA ASN A 223 -19.63 -9.70 13.20
C ASN A 223 -18.68 -8.84 14.03
N VAL A 224 -19.19 -7.75 14.62
CA VAL A 224 -18.40 -6.82 15.44
C VAL A 224 -17.74 -7.51 16.63
N LYS A 225 -18.35 -8.56 17.20
CA LYS A 225 -17.78 -9.29 18.34
C LYS A 225 -16.53 -10.08 17.95
N GLU A 226 -16.49 -10.61 16.74
CA GLU A 226 -15.38 -11.42 16.23
C GLU A 226 -14.30 -10.54 15.60
N TRP A 227 -14.71 -9.54 14.81
CA TRP A 227 -13.79 -8.76 13.97
C TRP A 227 -13.45 -7.38 14.51
N GLY A 228 -14.09 -6.97 15.62
CA GLY A 228 -13.98 -5.60 16.16
C GLY A 228 -14.80 -4.59 15.35
N ILE A 229 -14.61 -3.31 15.66
CA ILE A 229 -15.25 -2.21 14.92
C ILE A 229 -14.59 -2.07 13.55
N PRO A 230 -15.32 -1.89 12.45
CA PRO A 230 -14.70 -1.65 11.14
C PRO A 230 -13.79 -0.42 11.15
N VAL A 231 -12.59 -0.52 10.58
CA VAL A 231 -11.60 0.59 10.56
C VAL A 231 -11.30 1.10 11.97
N ASN A 232 -11.03 0.18 12.90
CA ASN A 232 -10.63 0.49 14.27
C ASN A 232 -9.16 0.96 14.35
N ASP A 233 -8.69 1.35 15.53
CA ASP A 233 -7.33 1.86 15.73
C ASP A 233 -6.27 0.81 15.40
N LEU A 234 -6.49 -0.48 15.76
CA LEU A 234 -5.55 -1.54 15.42
C LEU A 234 -5.38 -1.72 13.91
N ASP A 235 -6.48 -1.66 13.15
CA ASP A 235 -6.47 -1.75 11.69
C ASP A 235 -5.73 -0.57 11.06
N GLN A 236 -5.92 0.63 11.62
CA GLN A 236 -5.25 1.84 11.14
C GLN A 236 -3.75 1.80 11.45
N ILE A 237 -3.35 1.39 12.66
CA ILE A 237 -1.94 1.18 13.05
C ILE A 237 -1.29 0.14 12.12
N ALA A 238 -1.96 -0.99 11.87
CA ALA A 238 -1.49 -2.01 10.93
C ALA A 238 -1.31 -1.44 9.53
N THR A 239 -2.26 -0.64 9.04
CA THR A 239 -2.22 -0.03 7.72
C THR A 239 -1.05 0.95 7.59
N ILE A 240 -0.83 1.86 8.54
CA ILE A 240 0.35 2.73 8.56
C ILE A 240 1.64 1.89 8.60
N GLY A 241 1.66 0.82 9.40
CA GLY A 241 2.77 -0.13 9.43
C GLY A 241 3.06 -0.76 8.07
N THR A 242 2.05 -1.04 7.24
CA THR A 242 2.26 -1.59 5.89
C THR A 242 2.92 -0.60 4.95
N PHE A 243 2.68 0.70 5.09
CA PHE A 243 3.33 1.76 4.29
C PHE A 243 4.73 2.12 4.79
N SER A 244 5.06 1.85 6.04
CA SER A 244 6.30 2.23 6.71
C SER A 244 7.15 1.02 7.10
N SER A 245 6.88 0.46 8.26
CA SER A 245 7.67 -0.60 8.92
C SER A 245 7.79 -1.86 8.06
N SER A 246 6.71 -2.28 7.40
CA SER A 246 6.74 -3.48 6.55
C SER A 246 7.61 -3.30 5.31
N LEU A 247 7.67 -2.09 4.72
CA LEU A 247 8.62 -1.81 3.64
C LEU A 247 10.06 -1.92 4.14
N ILE A 248 10.36 -1.31 5.29
CA ILE A 248 11.70 -1.23 5.85
C ILE A 248 12.24 -2.62 6.19
N TRP A 249 11.48 -3.44 6.92
CA TRP A 249 11.99 -4.68 7.52
C TRP A 249 11.58 -5.97 6.80
N LEU A 250 10.55 -5.95 5.98
CA LEU A 250 10.11 -7.14 5.23
C LEU A 250 10.40 -7.00 3.74
N SER A 251 9.95 -5.91 3.10
CA SER A 251 9.94 -5.81 1.65
C SER A 251 11.30 -5.44 1.07
N PHE A 252 11.94 -4.38 1.56
CA PHE A 252 13.24 -3.93 1.04
C PHE A 252 14.34 -4.97 1.19
N PRO A 253 14.55 -5.61 2.37
CA PRO A 253 15.57 -6.63 2.52
C PRO A 253 15.40 -7.81 1.55
N ARG A 254 14.17 -8.24 1.29
CA ARG A 254 13.88 -9.31 0.33
C ARG A 254 14.13 -8.91 -1.13
N GLN A 255 14.29 -7.62 -1.40
CA GLN A 255 14.68 -7.08 -2.69
C GLN A 255 16.17 -6.67 -2.75
N GLY A 256 16.96 -6.97 -1.72
CA GLY A 256 18.38 -6.62 -1.63
C GLY A 256 18.62 -5.13 -1.33
N ILE A 257 17.64 -4.44 -0.77
CA ILE A 257 17.71 -3.03 -0.37
C ILE A 257 17.79 -2.95 1.15
N PHE A 258 18.79 -2.24 1.66
CA PHE A 258 18.99 -2.02 3.09
C PHE A 258 19.15 -0.52 3.33
N LEU A 259 18.23 0.02 4.13
CA LEU A 259 18.24 1.43 4.50
C LEU A 259 19.30 1.69 5.58
N SER A 260 19.91 2.86 5.57
CA SER A 260 20.69 3.34 6.69
C SER A 260 19.79 3.66 7.88
N HIS A 261 20.36 3.74 9.09
CA HIS A 261 19.62 4.09 10.30
C HIS A 261 18.89 5.43 10.16
N GLN A 262 19.54 6.43 9.60
CA GLN A 262 18.94 7.74 9.36
C GLN A 262 17.76 7.66 8.39
N GLU A 263 17.87 6.89 7.29
CA GLU A 263 16.77 6.73 6.34
C GLU A 263 15.56 6.03 6.97
N ILE A 264 15.80 5.09 7.88
CA ILE A 264 14.74 4.43 8.65
C ILE A 264 14.01 5.44 9.53
N GLU A 265 14.75 6.23 10.33
CA GLU A 265 14.19 7.24 11.21
C GLU A 265 13.40 8.31 10.43
N ASP A 266 13.98 8.81 9.34
CA ASP A 266 13.37 9.85 8.50
C ASP A 266 12.07 9.34 7.84
N TYR A 267 12.06 8.09 7.35
CA TYR A 267 10.90 7.49 6.73
C TYR A 267 9.79 7.16 7.74
N LEU A 268 10.15 6.74 8.94
CA LEU A 268 9.19 6.53 10.04
C LEU A 268 8.58 7.85 10.52
N ALA A 269 9.37 8.92 10.64
CA ALA A 269 8.88 10.25 11.01
C ALA A 269 7.82 10.77 10.02
N LEU A 270 8.04 10.60 8.72
CA LEU A 270 7.06 10.93 7.69
C LEU A 270 5.74 10.19 7.92
N TRP A 271 5.78 8.87 8.07
CA TRP A 271 4.56 8.08 8.23
C TRP A 271 3.90 8.26 9.60
N ARG A 272 4.65 8.59 10.64
CA ARG A 272 4.11 9.03 11.93
C ARG A 272 3.30 10.31 11.78
N TYR A 273 3.79 11.29 11.02
CA TYR A 273 3.05 12.54 10.77
C TYR A 273 1.79 12.31 9.93
N ILE A 274 1.86 11.44 8.92
CA ILE A 274 0.68 11.04 8.15
C ILE A 274 -0.35 10.33 9.05
N ALA A 275 0.08 9.43 9.95
CA ALA A 275 -0.79 8.78 10.94
C ALA A 275 -1.52 9.81 11.81
N TYR A 276 -0.80 10.82 12.32
CA TYR A 276 -1.38 11.91 13.11
C TYR A 276 -2.51 12.63 12.35
N ILE A 277 -2.30 13.03 11.11
CA ILE A 277 -3.32 13.70 10.28
C ILE A 277 -4.53 12.77 10.04
N LEU A 278 -4.29 11.49 9.81
CA LEU A 278 -5.32 10.46 9.60
C LEU A 278 -6.13 10.12 10.86
N GLY A 279 -5.76 10.67 12.03
CA GLY A 279 -6.38 10.32 13.31
C GLY A 279 -6.04 8.91 13.80
N THR A 280 -4.97 8.32 13.27
CA THR A 280 -4.42 7.05 13.74
C THR A 280 -3.51 7.29 14.94
N PRO A 281 -3.54 6.45 16.00
CA PRO A 281 -2.62 6.59 17.13
C PRO A 281 -1.15 6.56 16.69
N ASP A 282 -0.49 7.74 16.67
CA ASP A 282 0.88 7.92 16.16
C ASP A 282 1.95 7.48 17.18
N THR A 283 1.57 7.26 18.43
CA THR A 283 2.46 6.85 19.52
C THR A 283 3.14 5.49 19.32
N PHE A 284 2.60 4.68 18.40
CA PHE A 284 3.18 3.40 17.98
C PHE A 284 4.37 3.53 17.02
N PHE A 285 4.63 4.75 16.50
CA PHE A 285 5.69 5.05 15.54
C PHE A 285 6.73 6.02 16.07
N THR A 286 6.83 6.17 17.39
CA THR A 286 7.69 7.18 18.05
C THR A 286 9.18 6.87 17.95
N THR A 287 9.55 5.61 17.95
CA THR A 287 10.95 5.15 17.85
C THR A 287 11.08 3.98 16.89
N THR A 288 12.26 3.83 16.31
CA THR A 288 12.58 2.71 15.42
C THR A 288 12.33 1.34 16.05
N PRO A 289 12.80 1.04 17.28
CA PRO A 289 12.53 -0.25 17.92
C PRO A 289 11.04 -0.51 18.12
N LYS A 290 10.29 0.48 18.61
CA LYS A 290 8.85 0.35 18.83
C LYS A 290 8.08 0.12 17.54
N ALA A 291 8.33 0.91 16.49
CA ALA A 291 7.67 0.74 15.20
C ALA A 291 7.94 -0.64 14.58
N LYS A 292 9.15 -1.18 14.76
CA LYS A 292 9.53 -2.53 14.35
C LYS A 292 8.77 -3.58 15.16
N ALA A 293 8.77 -3.48 16.49
CA ALA A 293 8.11 -4.43 17.37
C ALA A 293 6.59 -4.47 17.14
N ILE A 294 5.96 -3.31 16.89
CA ILE A 294 4.53 -3.24 16.54
C ILE A 294 4.25 -3.96 15.21
N MET A 295 5.06 -3.73 14.18
CA MET A 295 4.92 -4.44 12.89
C MET A 295 5.07 -5.96 13.10
N GLU A 296 6.06 -6.40 13.87
CA GLU A 296 6.30 -7.82 14.19
C GLU A 296 5.14 -8.44 14.96
N SER A 297 4.58 -7.70 15.94
CA SER A 297 3.40 -8.12 16.71
C SER A 297 2.18 -8.33 15.83
N LEU A 298 1.89 -7.36 14.97
CA LEU A 298 0.73 -7.42 14.06
C LEU A 298 0.92 -8.51 12.99
N PHE A 299 2.14 -8.67 12.47
CA PHE A 299 2.44 -9.72 11.52
C PHE A 299 2.30 -11.12 12.14
N TYR A 300 2.65 -11.28 13.41
CA TYR A 300 2.55 -12.53 14.15
C TYR A 300 1.11 -12.84 14.59
N ASN A 301 0.39 -11.84 15.14
CA ASN A 301 -0.90 -12.05 15.80
C ASN A 301 -2.11 -11.86 14.87
N GLU A 302 -2.01 -11.09 13.78
CA GLU A 302 -3.18 -10.69 12.96
C GLU A 302 -3.18 -11.29 11.55
N VAL A 303 -2.04 -11.85 11.08
CA VAL A 303 -1.96 -12.43 9.73
C VAL A 303 -2.35 -13.90 9.76
N HIS A 304 -3.65 -14.16 9.61
CA HIS A 304 -4.26 -15.50 9.57
C HIS A 304 -5.25 -15.56 8.41
N PRO A 305 -4.80 -15.97 7.20
CA PRO A 305 -5.62 -15.94 5.99
C PRO A 305 -6.91 -16.75 6.08
N SER A 306 -8.02 -16.13 5.69
CA SER A 306 -9.34 -16.75 5.52
C SER A 306 -9.62 -17.08 4.05
N GLU A 307 -10.78 -17.66 3.76
CA GLU A 307 -11.24 -17.85 2.37
C GLU A 307 -11.46 -16.52 1.65
N MET A 308 -11.96 -15.50 2.37
CA MET A 308 -12.07 -14.14 1.82
C MET A 308 -10.69 -13.52 1.53
N SER A 309 -9.69 -13.82 2.35
CA SER A 309 -8.30 -13.44 2.10
C SER A 309 -7.79 -13.99 0.76
N ARG A 310 -8.08 -15.26 0.46
CA ARG A 310 -7.72 -15.89 -0.83
C ARG A 310 -8.41 -15.21 -2.00
N THR A 311 -9.70 -14.93 -1.87
CA THR A 311 -10.47 -14.21 -2.89
C THR A 311 -9.88 -12.86 -3.18
N MET A 312 -9.59 -12.07 -2.15
CA MET A 312 -9.06 -10.70 -2.30
C MET A 312 -7.64 -10.68 -2.89
N ALA A 313 -6.74 -11.55 -2.42
CA ALA A 313 -5.39 -11.66 -2.95
C ALA A 313 -5.37 -12.05 -4.43
N ASN A 314 -6.19 -13.03 -4.83
CA ASN A 314 -6.29 -13.45 -6.23
C ASN A 314 -6.93 -12.37 -7.12
N ASN A 315 -7.92 -11.61 -6.63
CA ASN A 315 -8.51 -10.50 -7.36
C ASN A 315 -7.48 -9.40 -7.67
N ILE A 316 -6.48 -9.16 -6.80
CA ILE A 316 -5.38 -8.23 -7.08
C ILE A 316 -4.57 -8.73 -8.29
N ILE A 317 -4.17 -10.01 -8.32
CA ILE A 317 -3.46 -10.59 -9.45
C ILE A 317 -4.29 -10.49 -10.75
N ILE A 318 -5.57 -10.86 -10.69
CA ILE A 318 -6.46 -10.81 -11.85
C ILE A 318 -6.62 -9.38 -12.38
N SER A 319 -6.71 -8.39 -11.50
CA SER A 319 -6.92 -6.99 -11.89
C SER A 319 -5.68 -6.31 -12.48
N LEU A 320 -4.48 -6.80 -12.14
CA LEU A 320 -3.21 -6.21 -12.58
C LEU A 320 -2.58 -6.92 -13.78
N LYS A 321 -2.91 -8.23 -13.99
CA LYS A 321 -2.30 -8.99 -15.08
C LYS A 321 -2.55 -8.32 -16.42
N GLU A 322 -1.48 -8.27 -17.26
CA GLU A 322 -1.57 -7.85 -18.67
C GLU A 322 -2.16 -6.46 -18.88
N THR A 323 -2.07 -5.59 -17.85
CA THR A 323 -2.55 -4.20 -17.91
C THR A 323 -1.44 -3.22 -18.26
N PRO A 324 -1.75 -2.12 -18.99
CA PRO A 324 -0.78 -1.06 -19.25
C PRO A 324 -0.26 -0.43 -17.96
N PRO A 325 0.94 0.17 -17.96
CA PRO A 325 1.89 0.25 -19.08
C PRO A 325 2.78 -0.98 -19.22
N THR A 326 2.80 -1.88 -18.26
CA THR A 326 3.83 -2.90 -18.10
C THR A 326 3.46 -4.24 -18.72
N PHE A 327 2.17 -4.53 -18.89
CA PHE A 327 1.63 -5.79 -19.42
C PHE A 327 2.26 -7.05 -18.80
N VAL A 328 2.49 -7.02 -17.50
CA VAL A 328 3.12 -8.10 -16.75
C VAL A 328 2.20 -9.31 -16.67
N SER A 329 2.74 -10.52 -16.86
CA SER A 329 1.98 -11.76 -16.78
C SER A 329 1.49 -12.06 -15.35
N ALA A 330 0.40 -12.82 -15.23
CA ALA A 330 -0.08 -13.30 -13.94
C ALA A 330 1.00 -14.10 -13.18
N ASP A 331 1.81 -14.86 -13.90
CA ASP A 331 2.89 -15.65 -13.30
C ASP A 331 3.99 -14.79 -12.71
N MET A 332 4.37 -13.69 -13.39
CA MET A 332 5.35 -12.75 -12.85
C MET A 332 4.80 -11.99 -11.64
N LEU A 333 3.52 -11.57 -11.65
CA LEU A 333 2.87 -10.95 -10.49
C LEU A 333 2.84 -11.92 -9.30
N THR A 334 2.49 -13.19 -9.55
CA THR A 334 2.50 -14.24 -8.54
C THR A 334 3.91 -14.50 -8.01
N ALA A 335 4.93 -14.50 -8.89
CA ALA A 335 6.33 -14.62 -8.48
C ALA A 335 6.77 -13.48 -7.57
N SER A 336 6.36 -12.24 -7.89
CA SER A 336 6.65 -11.08 -7.04
C SER A 336 5.99 -11.21 -5.67
N ALA A 337 4.74 -11.66 -5.62
CA ALA A 337 4.03 -11.90 -4.37
C ALA A 337 4.70 -13.01 -3.53
N ARG A 338 5.05 -14.13 -4.14
CA ARG A 338 5.72 -15.25 -3.45
C ARG A 338 7.12 -14.90 -2.98
N TRP A 339 7.87 -14.13 -3.76
CA TRP A 339 9.20 -13.64 -3.36
C TRP A 339 9.14 -12.77 -2.11
N LEU A 340 8.15 -11.88 -2.04
CA LEU A 340 8.04 -10.90 -0.97
C LEU A 340 7.31 -11.44 0.28
N ASN A 341 6.43 -12.42 0.16
CA ASN A 341 5.67 -12.97 1.29
C ASN A 341 6.19 -14.33 1.77
N GLY A 342 7.00 -15.01 0.96
CA GLY A 342 7.40 -16.40 1.20
C GLY A 342 6.34 -17.39 0.71
N ASN A 343 6.72 -18.68 0.70
CA ASN A 343 5.86 -19.73 0.17
C ASN A 343 4.66 -20.00 1.08
N ASP A 344 4.86 -20.08 2.38
CA ASP A 344 3.83 -20.47 3.34
C ASP A 344 2.64 -19.50 3.34
N LEU A 345 2.90 -18.18 3.43
CA LEU A 345 1.83 -17.18 3.36
C LEU A 345 1.18 -17.15 1.97
N SER A 346 1.97 -17.29 0.91
CA SER A 346 1.44 -17.32 -0.45
C SER A 346 0.56 -18.54 -0.71
N ASP A 347 0.90 -19.71 -0.18
CA ASP A 347 0.07 -20.91 -0.24
C ASP A 347 -1.23 -20.75 0.56
N ALA A 348 -1.13 -20.17 1.76
CA ALA A 348 -2.30 -19.85 2.56
C ALA A 348 -3.25 -18.84 1.87
N LEU A 349 -2.71 -17.90 1.09
CA LEU A 349 -3.48 -16.97 0.24
C LEU A 349 -3.96 -17.59 -1.08
N GLY A 350 -3.74 -18.88 -1.31
CA GLY A 350 -4.20 -19.57 -2.51
C GLY A 350 -3.52 -19.16 -3.80
N LEU A 351 -2.30 -18.60 -3.72
CA LEU A 351 -1.53 -18.23 -4.89
C LEU A 351 -0.90 -19.47 -5.53
N LYS A 352 -0.99 -19.59 -6.86
CA LYS A 352 -0.44 -20.74 -7.55
C LYS A 352 1.07 -20.85 -7.40
N GLN A 353 1.60 -22.07 -7.51
CA GLN A 353 3.04 -22.32 -7.61
C GLN A 353 3.58 -21.77 -8.92
N ILE A 354 4.84 -21.31 -8.88
CA ILE A 354 5.52 -20.75 -10.04
C ILE A 354 6.74 -21.56 -10.44
N SER A 355 7.11 -21.50 -11.72
CA SER A 355 8.30 -22.18 -12.24
C SER A 355 9.59 -21.45 -11.83
N LEU A 356 10.73 -22.17 -11.88
CA LEU A 356 12.07 -21.59 -11.68
C LEU A 356 12.36 -20.44 -12.66
N TYR A 357 11.75 -20.44 -13.83
CA TYR A 357 11.85 -19.34 -14.79
C TYR A 357 11.37 -18.00 -14.17
N TYR A 358 10.21 -17.98 -13.52
CA TYR A 358 9.68 -16.76 -12.89
C TYR A 358 10.45 -16.38 -11.63
N TRP A 359 11.01 -17.35 -10.90
CA TRP A 359 11.97 -17.08 -9.83
C TRP A 359 13.21 -16.36 -10.37
N ALA A 360 13.75 -16.80 -11.50
CA ALA A 360 14.88 -16.14 -12.15
C ALA A 360 14.55 -14.73 -12.62
N LEU A 361 13.34 -14.51 -13.16
CA LEU A 361 12.87 -13.17 -13.52
C LEU A 361 12.79 -12.24 -12.30
N MET A 362 12.27 -12.73 -11.18
CA MET A 362 12.18 -11.92 -9.95
C MET A 362 13.57 -11.65 -9.36
N ALA A 363 14.46 -12.62 -9.35
CA ALA A 363 15.86 -12.41 -8.98
C ALA A 363 16.53 -11.33 -9.85
N GLY A 364 16.33 -11.39 -11.16
CA GLY A 364 16.80 -10.37 -12.09
C GLY A 364 16.23 -8.99 -11.83
N GLN A 365 14.96 -8.89 -11.42
CA GLN A 365 14.36 -7.61 -10.99
C GLN A 365 15.02 -7.08 -9.73
N CYS A 366 15.22 -7.92 -8.72
CA CYS A 366 15.88 -7.50 -7.47
C CYS A 366 17.32 -7.04 -7.72
N LEU A 367 18.08 -7.76 -8.54
CA LEU A 367 19.43 -7.37 -8.95
C LEU A 367 19.43 -6.03 -9.68
N PHE A 368 18.48 -5.84 -10.62
CA PHE A 368 18.32 -4.56 -11.31
C PHE A 368 18.05 -3.42 -10.33
N PHE A 369 17.12 -3.61 -9.39
CA PHE A 369 16.79 -2.59 -8.39
C PHE A 369 17.97 -2.28 -7.47
N ALA A 370 18.63 -3.30 -6.95
CA ALA A 370 19.77 -3.11 -6.06
C ALA A 370 20.88 -2.33 -6.76
N VAL A 371 21.29 -2.76 -7.96
CA VAL A 371 22.34 -2.07 -8.73
C VAL A 371 21.91 -0.65 -9.07
N TYR A 372 20.68 -0.45 -9.56
CA TYR A 372 20.20 0.86 -9.94
C TYR A 372 20.13 1.83 -8.75
N CYS A 373 19.57 1.42 -7.62
CA CYS A 373 19.46 2.27 -6.44
C CYS A 373 20.83 2.59 -5.84
N TYR A 374 21.68 1.59 -5.64
CA TYR A 374 23.00 1.81 -5.03
C TYR A 374 23.94 2.58 -5.93
N MET A 375 23.92 2.38 -7.25
CA MET A 375 24.73 3.19 -8.17
C MET A 375 24.34 4.68 -8.14
N ASN A 376 23.05 5.00 -8.09
CA ASN A 376 22.62 6.39 -7.94
C ASN A 376 23.06 6.99 -6.59
N ARG A 377 23.07 6.20 -5.50
CA ARG A 377 23.53 6.65 -4.17
C ARG A 377 25.03 6.91 -4.06
N LEU A 378 25.87 6.35 -4.93
CA LEU A 378 27.33 6.56 -4.87
C LEU A 378 27.71 8.02 -5.04
N VAL A 379 26.92 8.79 -5.76
CA VAL A 379 27.20 10.21 -6.03
C VAL A 379 26.01 11.06 -5.60
N PRO A 380 26.15 11.96 -4.61
CA PRO A 380 25.03 12.75 -4.09
C PRO A 380 24.28 13.57 -5.16
N ALA A 381 24.96 14.00 -6.22
CA ALA A 381 24.31 14.71 -7.33
C ALA A 381 23.41 13.78 -8.16
N TRP A 382 23.82 12.52 -8.36
CA TRP A 382 23.01 11.52 -9.06
C TRP A 382 21.80 11.12 -8.23
N ASP A 383 21.99 10.95 -6.92
CA ASP A 383 20.88 10.62 -5.99
C ASP A 383 19.80 11.70 -6.02
N ARG A 384 20.19 12.98 -5.87
CA ARG A 384 19.25 14.11 -5.95
C ARG A 384 18.53 14.19 -7.30
N ASP A 385 19.25 13.98 -8.40
CA ASP A 385 18.67 14.03 -9.75
C ASP A 385 17.72 12.83 -9.98
N HIS A 386 18.09 11.64 -9.48
CA HIS A 386 17.24 10.45 -9.50
C HIS A 386 15.94 10.69 -8.74
N VAL A 387 16.01 11.16 -7.49
CA VAL A 387 14.84 11.46 -6.64
C VAL A 387 13.93 12.49 -7.35
N ARG A 388 14.50 13.58 -7.85
CA ARG A 388 13.75 14.61 -8.57
C ARG A 388 13.01 14.05 -9.79
N ARG A 389 13.68 13.25 -10.61
CA ARG A 389 13.05 12.58 -11.78
C ARG A 389 11.98 11.58 -11.37
N ALA A 390 12.22 10.81 -10.33
CA ALA A 390 11.24 9.83 -9.84
C ALA A 390 9.94 10.50 -9.36
N LYS A 391 10.04 11.65 -8.66
CA LYS A 391 8.88 12.47 -8.26
C LYS A 391 8.00 12.86 -9.46
N VAL A 392 8.61 13.26 -10.56
CA VAL A 392 7.89 13.62 -11.81
C VAL A 392 7.33 12.39 -12.51
N VAL A 393 8.16 11.37 -12.73
CA VAL A 393 7.76 10.17 -13.49
C VAL A 393 6.63 9.43 -12.79
N PHE A 394 6.66 9.29 -11.47
CA PHE A 394 5.60 8.59 -10.74
C PHE A 394 4.27 9.34 -10.85
N TRP A 395 4.30 10.65 -10.72
CA TRP A 395 3.10 11.46 -10.91
C TRP A 395 2.54 11.33 -12.32
N ASP A 396 3.39 11.44 -13.32
CA ASP A 396 2.99 11.35 -14.72
C ASP A 396 2.40 9.98 -15.07
N VAL A 397 2.99 8.88 -14.55
CA VAL A 397 2.52 7.51 -14.81
C VAL A 397 1.23 7.20 -14.05
N ILE A 398 1.12 7.61 -12.79
CA ILE A 398 -0.01 7.23 -11.91
C ILE A 398 -1.20 8.17 -12.13
N VAL A 399 -0.96 9.48 -12.16
CA VAL A 399 -2.06 10.47 -12.17
C VAL A 399 -2.39 10.91 -13.59
N LYS A 400 -1.39 11.34 -14.39
CA LYS A 400 -1.66 11.96 -15.70
C LYS A 400 -1.89 10.96 -16.83
N ALA A 401 -1.24 9.80 -16.79
CA ALA A 401 -1.32 8.85 -17.90
C ALA A 401 -2.75 8.32 -18.09
N LYS A 402 -3.16 8.09 -19.34
CA LYS A 402 -4.48 7.55 -19.72
C LYS A 402 -4.78 6.18 -19.10
N TRP A 403 -3.74 5.37 -18.85
CA TRP A 403 -3.85 4.07 -18.18
C TRP A 403 -3.77 4.15 -16.65
N GLY A 404 -3.44 5.30 -16.09
CA GLY A 404 -3.51 5.64 -14.67
C GLY A 404 -4.87 6.25 -14.32
N LEU A 405 -4.84 7.40 -13.67
CA LEU A 405 -6.05 8.16 -13.32
C LEU A 405 -6.52 9.12 -14.44
N ALA A 406 -5.78 9.27 -15.54
CA ALA A 406 -6.12 10.09 -16.70
C ALA A 406 -6.38 11.58 -16.36
N ASN A 407 -5.63 12.15 -15.44
CA ASN A 407 -5.83 13.46 -14.80
C ASN A 407 -7.14 13.61 -13.97
N GLU A 408 -7.84 12.50 -13.71
CA GLU A 408 -9.00 12.50 -12.82
C GLU A 408 -8.51 12.21 -11.38
N GLU A 409 -7.98 13.23 -10.72
CA GLU A 409 -7.56 13.10 -9.33
C GLU A 409 -8.75 12.72 -8.44
N THR A 410 -8.56 11.73 -7.58
CA THR A 410 -9.60 11.36 -6.62
C THR A 410 -9.62 12.34 -5.46
N THR A 411 -10.82 12.73 -5.03
CA THR A 411 -11.07 13.42 -3.76
C THR A 411 -11.50 12.46 -2.67
N PHE A 412 -11.32 11.14 -2.89
CA PHE A 412 -11.73 10.08 -1.96
C PHE A 412 -13.21 10.17 -1.60
N ASP A 413 -14.04 10.31 -2.63
CA ASP A 413 -15.49 10.33 -2.49
C ASP A 413 -16.04 8.97 -1.99
N PHE A 414 -17.31 8.96 -1.64
CA PHE A 414 -17.99 7.83 -1.00
C PHE A 414 -18.32 6.65 -1.91
N LYS A 415 -17.73 6.51 -3.10
CA LYS A 415 -18.03 5.40 -4.02
C LYS A 415 -17.65 4.01 -3.48
N TYR A 416 -16.79 3.95 -2.46
CA TYR A 416 -16.40 2.71 -1.78
C TYR A 416 -17.10 2.51 -0.43
N VAL A 417 -18.02 3.39 -0.07
CA VAL A 417 -18.90 3.19 1.09
C VAL A 417 -20.00 2.21 0.67
N PRO A 418 -20.21 1.09 1.39
CA PRO A 418 -21.20 0.09 0.99
C PRO A 418 -22.61 0.68 0.89
N GLU A 419 -23.26 0.55 -0.25
CA GLU A 419 -24.68 0.94 -0.40
C GLU A 419 -25.61 -0.20 0.01
N TYR A 420 -25.21 -1.45 -0.28
CA TYR A 420 -25.95 -2.68 -0.06
C TYR A 420 -25.10 -3.68 0.71
N ASP A 421 -25.72 -4.75 1.19
CA ASP A 421 -25.10 -5.86 1.91
C ASP A 421 -24.38 -6.86 0.97
N THR A 422 -23.63 -6.35 0.00
CA THR A 422 -22.87 -7.15 -0.97
C THR A 422 -21.46 -7.44 -0.47
N LEU A 423 -20.91 -8.58 -0.91
CA LEU A 423 -19.53 -8.98 -0.68
C LEU A 423 -18.77 -9.05 -2.00
N THR A 424 -17.47 -8.82 -1.92
CA THR A 424 -16.57 -9.01 -3.06
C THR A 424 -16.44 -10.50 -3.40
N GLU A 425 -16.68 -10.85 -4.66
CA GLU A 425 -16.55 -12.21 -5.19
C GLU A 425 -15.23 -12.39 -5.95
N LEU A 426 -14.80 -13.66 -6.08
CA LEU A 426 -13.65 -14.02 -6.90
C LEU A 426 -13.94 -13.72 -8.38
N GLY A 427 -13.05 -12.95 -9.00
CA GLY A 427 -13.15 -12.65 -10.42
C GLY A 427 -12.78 -13.82 -11.31
N LYS A 428 -13.21 -13.77 -12.59
CA LYS A 428 -12.88 -14.79 -13.58
C LYS A 428 -11.53 -14.49 -14.24
N HIS A 429 -10.71 -15.51 -14.39
CA HIS A 429 -9.51 -15.45 -15.23
C HIS A 429 -9.91 -15.48 -16.70
N GLU A 430 -9.82 -14.34 -17.40
CA GLU A 430 -9.85 -14.33 -18.86
C GLU A 430 -8.42 -14.54 -19.36
N GLU A 431 -8.19 -15.55 -20.17
CA GLU A 431 -6.89 -15.79 -20.82
C GLU A 431 -6.75 -14.87 -22.03
N ARG A 432 -5.85 -13.90 -21.94
CA ARG A 432 -5.36 -13.15 -23.11
C ARG A 432 -4.02 -13.72 -23.55
N LYS A 433 -3.84 -13.95 -24.86
CA LYS A 433 -2.52 -14.26 -25.42
C LYS A 433 -1.70 -12.98 -25.41
N VAL A 434 -0.79 -12.85 -24.45
CA VAL A 434 0.09 -11.69 -24.36
C VAL A 434 1.49 -12.06 -24.80
N THR A 435 2.07 -11.19 -25.63
CA THR A 435 3.49 -11.18 -25.92
C THR A 435 4.26 -10.81 -24.65
N ARG A 436 5.42 -11.43 -24.44
CA ARG A 436 6.30 -11.22 -23.29
C ARG A 436 6.49 -9.72 -23.00
N SER A 437 6.27 -9.29 -21.76
CA SER A 437 6.42 -7.88 -21.40
C SER A 437 7.89 -7.42 -21.47
N ALA A 438 8.10 -6.12 -21.70
CA ALA A 438 9.43 -5.53 -21.70
C ALA A 438 10.15 -5.69 -20.35
N ILE A 439 9.40 -5.66 -19.25
CA ILE A 439 9.92 -5.86 -17.89
C ILE A 439 10.42 -7.28 -17.71
N GLU A 440 9.65 -8.29 -18.09
CA GLU A 440 10.05 -9.69 -17.99
C GLU A 440 11.31 -9.97 -18.82
N SER A 441 11.38 -9.42 -20.04
CA SER A 441 12.56 -9.51 -20.91
C SER A 441 13.80 -8.83 -20.30
N ARG A 442 13.64 -7.65 -19.71
CA ARG A 442 14.71 -6.96 -18.97
C ARG A 442 15.18 -7.79 -17.77
N ASN A 443 14.26 -8.30 -16.96
CA ASN A 443 14.57 -9.05 -15.76
C ASN A 443 15.36 -10.33 -16.10
N LEU A 444 14.95 -11.05 -17.15
CA LEU A 444 15.67 -12.23 -17.61
C LEU A 444 17.10 -11.88 -18.07
N ARG A 445 17.25 -10.80 -18.86
CA ARG A 445 18.57 -10.32 -19.30
C ARG A 445 19.45 -9.96 -18.11
N THR A 446 18.92 -9.23 -17.13
CA THR A 446 19.64 -8.85 -15.90
C THR A 446 20.10 -10.08 -15.15
N PHE A 447 19.23 -11.06 -14.94
CA PHE A 447 19.58 -12.33 -14.31
C PHE A 447 20.70 -13.05 -15.06
N ALA A 448 20.60 -13.18 -16.39
CA ALA A 448 21.59 -13.86 -17.22
C ALA A 448 22.97 -13.17 -17.15
N ILE A 449 23.00 -11.83 -17.16
CA ILE A 449 24.27 -11.07 -17.02
C ILE A 449 24.92 -11.35 -15.67
N PHE A 450 24.16 -11.25 -14.57
CA PHE A 450 24.70 -11.47 -13.23
C PHE A 450 25.10 -12.94 -13.01
N ALA A 451 24.32 -13.90 -13.48
CA ALA A 451 24.68 -15.31 -13.41
C ALA A 451 25.96 -15.60 -14.20
N GLY A 452 26.08 -15.08 -15.41
CA GLY A 452 27.30 -15.21 -16.22
C GLY A 452 28.51 -14.56 -15.56
N ALA A 453 28.39 -13.35 -15.05
CA ALA A 453 29.46 -12.67 -14.32
C ALA A 453 29.89 -13.47 -13.06
N SER A 454 28.95 -14.00 -12.32
CA SER A 454 29.23 -14.85 -11.13
C SER A 454 30.01 -16.12 -11.52
N LEU A 455 29.63 -16.78 -12.61
CA LEU A 455 30.34 -17.96 -13.10
C LEU A 455 31.78 -17.62 -13.52
N VAL A 456 32.00 -16.49 -14.17
CA VAL A 456 33.37 -16.03 -14.55
C VAL A 456 34.21 -15.75 -13.32
N VAL A 457 33.66 -15.08 -12.29
CA VAL A 457 34.38 -14.81 -11.03
C VAL A 457 34.72 -16.12 -10.29
N LEU A 458 33.79 -17.06 -10.23
CA LEU A 458 34.02 -18.39 -9.62
C LEU A 458 35.12 -19.15 -10.38
N ALA A 459 35.07 -19.18 -11.71
CA ALA A 459 36.08 -19.85 -12.51
C ALA A 459 37.47 -19.22 -12.35
N ALA A 460 37.54 -17.88 -12.36
CA ALA A 460 38.78 -17.16 -12.12
C ALA A 460 39.34 -17.41 -10.70
N GLY A 461 38.46 -17.38 -9.70
CA GLY A 461 38.81 -17.68 -8.28
C GLY A 461 39.34 -19.12 -8.12
N THR A 462 38.65 -20.10 -8.71
CA THR A 462 39.06 -21.49 -8.70
C THR A 462 40.44 -21.66 -9.38
N TYR A 463 40.63 -21.06 -10.57
CA TYR A 463 41.89 -21.07 -11.30
C TYR A 463 43.04 -20.48 -10.45
N ALA A 464 42.81 -19.31 -9.84
CA ALA A 464 43.79 -18.65 -8.99
C ALA A 464 44.15 -19.54 -7.77
N SER A 465 43.16 -20.16 -7.12
CA SER A 465 43.38 -21.06 -5.98
C SER A 465 44.17 -22.29 -6.35
N VAL A 466 43.86 -22.92 -7.48
CA VAL A 466 44.63 -24.07 -8.00
C VAL A 466 46.06 -23.67 -8.33
N LYS A 467 46.29 -22.51 -8.92
CA LYS A 467 47.60 -22.00 -9.26
C LYS A 467 48.45 -21.68 -8.00
N VAL A 468 47.85 -21.14 -6.95
CA VAL A 468 48.50 -20.90 -5.67
C VAL A 468 48.86 -22.26 -5.00
N ALA A 469 47.92 -23.18 -4.96
CA ALA A 469 48.16 -24.51 -4.37
C ALA A 469 49.28 -25.29 -5.10
N SER A 470 49.32 -25.26 -6.44
CA SER A 470 50.36 -25.87 -7.24
C SER A 470 51.74 -25.26 -7.02
N ARG A 471 51.80 -23.92 -6.79
CA ARG A 471 53.06 -23.26 -6.42
C ARG A 471 53.57 -23.68 -5.04
N ILE A 472 52.69 -23.75 -4.05
CA ILE A 472 53.05 -24.17 -2.68
C ILE A 472 53.52 -25.61 -2.68
N LEU A 473 52.83 -26.52 -3.38
CA LEU A 473 53.24 -27.93 -3.49
C LEU A 473 54.54 -28.09 -4.28
N GLY A 474 54.79 -27.29 -5.32
CA GLY A 474 56.03 -27.30 -6.09
C GLY A 474 57.26 -26.71 -5.37
N THR A 475 57.04 -25.96 -4.26
CA THR A 475 58.15 -25.48 -3.37
C THR A 475 58.44 -26.43 -2.21
N LEU A 476 57.63 -27.47 -2.02
CA LEU A 476 57.81 -28.50 -0.96
C LEU A 476 58.52 -29.75 -1.48
N TRP A 477 58.82 -29.83 -2.74
CA TRP A 477 59.65 -30.85 -3.44
C TRP A 477 60.84 -30.18 -4.12
#